data_dd6da186fba7d26a8cd38b22af338b82
#
_entry.id   dd6da186fba7d26a8cd38b22af338b82
#
_cell.length_a   1.000
_cell.length_b   1.000
_cell.length_c   1.000
_cell.angle_alpha   90.00
_cell.angle_beta   90.00
_cell.angle_gamma   90.00
#
_symmetry.space_group_name_H-M   'P 1'
#
loop_
_entity.id
_entity.type
_entity.pdbx_description
1 polymer ?
#
loop_
_entity_poly.entity_id
_entity_poly.type
_entity_poly.pdbx_seq_one_letter_code
_entity_poly.pdbx_strand_id
1 'polypeptide(L)'
;MNSSLEPPRTVVFALCGSFCTFETVLPQIIRLRACGWEVLPMLSYAASALDTRFGRAADWKQRLEEATGHRPLEDLREAEPLGPKHMAQALVIAPCTGTTMALLAAGISATPVTLAAKSMLRGGRPVVIGVSTNDGLSGSVAALLQRKNYYFIPFGQDDSYKKPCSLKADFTQLPDTLEAALRGVQLQPILL
;
A
#
# COMPACT_ATOMS: atom_id res chain seq x y z
N MET A 1 19.84 8.04 -33.29
CA MET A 1 19.88 7.21 -32.06
C MET A 1 18.58 7.50 -31.31
N ASN A 2 17.54 6.67 -31.51
CA ASN A 2 16.28 6.81 -30.75
C ASN A 2 16.52 6.21 -29.36
N SER A 3 16.65 7.08 -28.35
CA SER A 3 16.46 6.66 -26.98
C SER A 3 14.97 6.31 -26.84
N SER A 4 14.62 5.05 -26.96
CA SER A 4 13.34 4.53 -26.54
C SER A 4 13.24 4.80 -25.03
N LEU A 5 12.56 5.87 -24.68
CA LEU A 5 12.19 6.14 -23.28
C LEU A 5 11.31 4.97 -22.85
N GLU A 6 11.86 4.08 -22.03
CA GLU A 6 11.02 3.08 -21.36
C GLU A 6 9.88 3.81 -20.65
N PRO A 7 8.66 3.27 -20.71
CA PRO A 7 7.54 3.91 -20.04
C PRO A 7 7.87 4.07 -18.55
N PRO A 8 7.48 5.19 -17.93
CA PRO A 8 7.80 5.45 -16.53
C PRO A 8 7.32 4.30 -15.64
N ARG A 9 8.16 3.87 -14.72
CA ARG A 9 7.83 2.83 -13.74
C ARG A 9 6.79 3.44 -12.77
N THR A 10 5.55 3.04 -12.89
CA THR A 10 4.44 3.62 -12.11
C THR A 10 3.93 2.65 -11.05
N VAL A 11 3.73 3.14 -9.84
CA VAL A 11 3.14 2.41 -8.72
C VAL A 11 1.97 3.19 -8.13
N VAL A 12 0.86 2.52 -7.82
CA VAL A 12 -0.19 3.09 -6.98
C VAL A 12 0.20 2.88 -5.53
N PHE A 13 0.17 3.94 -4.73
CA PHE A 13 0.54 3.91 -3.32
C PHE A 13 -0.65 4.30 -2.44
N ALA A 14 -1.27 3.32 -1.81
CA ALA A 14 -2.49 3.49 -1.02
C ALA A 14 -2.20 3.57 0.48
N LEU A 15 -2.73 4.61 1.14
CA LEU A 15 -2.70 4.76 2.60
C LEU A 15 -4.08 4.45 3.19
N CYS A 16 -4.10 3.57 4.19
CA CYS A 16 -5.29 3.26 4.98
C CYS A 16 -5.21 3.88 6.37
N GLY A 17 -6.32 3.84 7.12
CA GLY A 17 -6.53 4.61 8.36
C GLY A 17 -5.67 4.22 9.58
N SER A 18 -4.44 3.77 9.39
CA SER A 18 -3.44 3.66 10.47
C SER A 18 -2.61 4.94 10.56
N PHE A 19 -3.25 6.02 11.00
CA PHE A 19 -2.74 7.40 10.95
C PHE A 19 -1.41 7.59 11.67
N CYS A 20 -1.17 6.85 12.77
CA CYS A 20 0.07 6.93 13.54
C CYS A 20 1.32 6.51 12.75
N THR A 21 1.16 5.84 11.60
CA THR A 21 2.28 5.38 10.78
C THR A 21 2.53 6.26 9.54
N PHE A 22 1.70 7.25 9.27
CA PHE A 22 1.84 8.10 8.08
C PHE A 22 3.18 8.83 8.02
N GLU A 23 3.66 9.35 9.15
CA GLU A 23 4.98 10.00 9.24
C GLU A 23 6.14 9.03 8.94
N THR A 24 5.96 7.74 9.18
CA THR A 24 6.98 6.71 8.86
C THR A 24 6.92 6.30 7.38
N VAL A 25 5.73 6.36 6.79
CA VAL A 25 5.48 5.91 5.41
C VAL A 25 5.80 6.98 4.37
N LEU A 26 5.51 8.26 4.65
CA LEU A 26 5.76 9.35 3.70
C LEU A 26 7.22 9.42 3.21
N PRO A 27 8.26 9.25 4.04
CA PRO A 27 9.64 9.17 3.57
C PRO A 27 9.89 8.04 2.57
N GLN A 28 9.15 6.93 2.64
CA GLN A 28 9.30 5.82 1.70
C GLN A 28 8.70 6.16 0.32
N ILE A 29 7.63 6.95 0.29
CA ILE A 29 7.08 7.50 -0.96
C ILE A 29 8.13 8.39 -1.64
N ILE A 30 8.76 9.30 -0.88
CA ILE A 30 9.81 10.17 -1.38
C ILE A 30 11.01 9.35 -1.89
N ARG A 31 11.39 8.29 -1.16
CA ARG A 31 12.47 7.38 -1.56
C ARG A 31 12.15 6.65 -2.88
N LEU A 32 10.91 6.18 -3.07
CA LEU A 32 10.49 5.56 -4.33
C LEU A 32 10.60 6.56 -5.50
N ARG A 33 10.18 7.81 -5.29
CA ARG A 33 10.34 8.87 -6.29
C ARG A 33 11.81 9.11 -6.64
N ALA A 34 12.67 9.16 -5.65
CA ALA A 34 14.13 9.30 -5.85
C ALA A 34 14.74 8.11 -6.61
N CYS A 35 14.13 6.91 -6.52
CA CYS A 35 14.50 5.73 -7.28
C CYS A 35 13.87 5.68 -8.70
N GLY A 36 13.24 6.76 -9.16
CA GLY A 36 12.68 6.87 -10.51
C GLY A 36 11.27 6.31 -10.69
N TRP A 37 10.56 6.03 -9.59
CA TRP A 37 9.17 5.63 -9.65
C TRP A 37 8.24 6.84 -9.81
N GLU A 38 7.29 6.72 -10.71
CA GLU A 38 6.09 7.55 -10.71
C GLU A 38 5.13 6.99 -9.67
N VAL A 39 4.76 7.81 -8.67
CA VAL A 39 3.91 7.37 -7.57
C VAL A 39 2.54 8.04 -7.67
N LEU A 40 1.49 7.24 -7.86
CA LEU A 40 0.10 7.68 -7.82
C LEU A 40 -0.46 7.44 -6.41
N PRO A 41 -0.62 8.48 -5.58
CA PRO A 41 -1.13 8.31 -4.23
C PRO A 41 -2.61 7.96 -4.25
N MET A 42 -3.04 7.12 -3.31
CA MET A 42 -4.45 6.75 -3.10
C MET A 42 -4.78 6.77 -1.62
N LEU A 43 -5.99 7.13 -1.27
CA LEU A 43 -6.46 7.11 0.11
C LEU A 43 -7.68 6.21 0.27
N SER A 44 -7.73 5.47 1.38
CA SER A 44 -8.98 4.84 1.82
C SER A 44 -9.97 5.91 2.25
N TYR A 45 -11.27 5.58 2.32
CA TYR A 45 -12.29 6.53 2.77
C TYR A 45 -11.98 7.14 4.14
N ALA A 46 -11.48 6.34 5.09
CA ALA A 46 -11.10 6.86 6.40
C ALA A 46 -9.90 7.83 6.30
N ALA A 47 -8.88 7.48 5.52
CA ALA A 47 -7.69 8.30 5.36
C ALA A 47 -7.98 9.61 4.62
N SER A 48 -8.96 9.62 3.72
CA SER A 48 -9.33 10.80 2.94
C SER A 48 -10.25 11.77 3.69
N ALA A 49 -10.97 11.31 4.73
CA ALA A 49 -12.04 12.09 5.34
C ALA A 49 -11.84 12.44 6.82
N LEU A 50 -11.04 11.67 7.57
CA LEU A 50 -10.97 11.81 9.01
C LEU A 50 -9.81 12.70 9.47
N ASP A 51 -10.14 13.77 10.18
CA ASP A 51 -9.18 14.51 10.97
C ASP A 51 -8.88 13.74 12.28
N THR A 52 -7.62 13.65 12.64
CA THR A 52 -7.18 12.90 13.82
C THR A 52 -6.12 13.68 14.58
N ARG A 53 -5.74 13.19 15.76
CA ARG A 53 -4.60 13.75 16.51
C ARG A 53 -3.25 13.68 15.76
N PHE A 54 -3.19 12.91 14.66
CA PHE A 54 -1.99 12.77 13.84
C PHE A 54 -1.99 13.69 12.61
N GLY A 55 -2.96 14.58 12.50
CA GLY A 55 -3.11 15.55 11.43
C GLY A 55 -4.49 15.54 10.80
N ARG A 56 -4.78 16.60 10.06
CA ARG A 56 -6.02 16.72 9.31
C ARG A 56 -5.91 15.98 7.98
N ALA A 57 -7.02 15.44 7.48
CA ALA A 57 -7.06 14.78 6.19
C ALA A 57 -6.57 15.68 5.04
N ALA A 58 -6.95 16.97 5.07
CA ALA A 58 -6.53 17.95 4.08
C ALA A 58 -5.00 18.16 4.05
N ASP A 59 -4.35 18.21 5.23
CA ASP A 59 -2.90 18.40 5.33
C ASP A 59 -2.16 17.17 4.77
N TRP A 60 -2.65 15.97 5.02
CA TRP A 60 -2.06 14.74 4.46
C TRP A 60 -2.22 14.66 2.94
N LYS A 61 -3.37 15.08 2.39
CA LYS A 61 -3.58 15.17 0.95
C LYS A 61 -2.58 16.11 0.30
N GLN A 62 -2.43 17.30 0.87
CA GLN A 62 -1.45 18.28 0.38
C GLN A 62 -0.02 17.73 0.42
N ARG A 63 0.40 17.14 1.52
CA ARG A 63 1.74 16.54 1.67
C ARG A 63 1.99 15.41 0.66
N LEU A 64 0.99 14.59 0.37
CA LEU A 64 1.08 13.55 -0.65
C LEU A 64 1.19 14.14 -2.05
N GLU A 65 0.42 15.18 -2.36
CA GLU A 65 0.49 15.87 -3.64
C GLU A 65 1.85 16.55 -3.82
N GLU A 66 2.37 17.22 -2.80
CA GLU A 66 3.73 17.80 -2.82
C GLU A 66 4.82 16.75 -3.02
N ALA A 67 4.69 15.59 -2.36
CA ALA A 67 5.66 14.50 -2.46
C ALA A 67 5.63 13.76 -3.79
N THR A 68 4.46 13.66 -4.44
CA THR A 68 4.28 12.82 -5.64
C THR A 68 4.04 13.62 -6.92
N GLY A 69 3.60 14.86 -6.82
CA GLY A 69 3.14 15.65 -7.97
C GLY A 69 1.72 15.30 -8.43
N HIS A 70 1.02 14.41 -7.71
CA HIS A 70 -0.32 13.96 -8.04
C HIS A 70 -1.27 14.10 -6.85
N ARG A 71 -2.49 14.58 -7.10
CA ARG A 71 -3.53 14.51 -6.08
C ARG A 71 -3.86 13.05 -5.75
N PRO A 72 -4.18 12.73 -4.51
CA PRO A 72 -4.60 11.38 -4.16
C PRO A 72 -5.89 10.94 -4.87
N LEU A 73 -5.93 9.67 -5.27
CA LEU A 73 -7.12 8.98 -5.74
C LEU A 73 -7.98 8.59 -4.53
N GLU A 74 -9.29 8.88 -4.56
CA GLU A 74 -10.13 8.75 -3.36
C GLU A 74 -11.44 8.00 -3.59
N ASP A 75 -11.80 7.70 -4.83
CA ASP A 75 -13.07 7.06 -5.13
C ASP A 75 -12.95 5.81 -6.02
N LEU A 76 -14.07 5.07 -6.12
CA LEU A 76 -14.14 3.83 -6.90
C LEU A 76 -13.95 4.05 -8.40
N ARG A 77 -14.39 5.19 -8.94
CA ARG A 77 -14.28 5.52 -10.37
C ARG A 77 -12.83 5.73 -10.79
N GLU A 78 -12.02 6.23 -9.86
CA GLU A 78 -10.58 6.44 -10.07
C GLU A 78 -9.79 5.13 -9.92
N ALA A 79 -10.26 4.22 -9.06
CA ALA A 79 -9.62 2.91 -8.82
C ALA A 79 -9.89 1.89 -9.94
N GLU A 80 -11.08 1.93 -10.56
CA GLU A 80 -11.49 0.96 -11.56
C GLU A 80 -10.55 0.88 -12.78
N PRO A 81 -10.13 2.00 -13.41
CA PRO A 81 -9.33 1.96 -14.62
C PRO A 81 -7.87 1.55 -14.43
N LEU A 82 -7.36 1.49 -13.19
CA LEU A 82 -5.94 1.23 -12.89
C LEU A 82 -5.42 -0.07 -13.53
N GLY A 83 -6.19 -1.14 -13.45
CA GLY A 83 -5.85 -2.43 -14.07
C GLY A 83 -6.08 -2.46 -15.57
N PRO A 84 -7.30 -2.26 -16.07
CA PRO A 84 -7.65 -2.33 -17.49
C PRO A 84 -6.82 -1.41 -18.39
N LYS A 85 -6.52 -0.20 -17.92
CA LYS A 85 -5.71 0.78 -18.67
C LYS A 85 -4.21 0.65 -18.44
N HIS A 86 -3.77 -0.37 -17.71
CA HIS A 86 -2.34 -0.59 -17.44
C HIS A 86 -1.62 0.63 -16.83
N MET A 87 -2.29 1.36 -15.93
CA MET A 87 -1.79 2.64 -15.40
C MET A 87 -0.63 2.48 -14.40
N ALA A 88 -0.45 1.29 -13.82
CA ALA A 88 0.63 1.02 -12.88
C ALA A 88 1.09 -0.44 -12.96
N GLN A 89 2.33 -0.71 -12.53
CA GLN A 89 2.93 -2.04 -12.52
C GLN A 89 2.67 -2.79 -11.22
N ALA A 90 2.40 -2.07 -10.13
CA ALA A 90 2.11 -2.64 -8.82
C ALA A 90 1.18 -1.72 -8.01
N LEU A 91 0.58 -2.29 -6.97
CA LEU A 91 -0.09 -1.55 -5.90
C LEU A 91 0.65 -1.79 -4.59
N VAL A 92 1.00 -0.73 -3.89
CA VAL A 92 1.45 -0.76 -2.50
C VAL A 92 0.31 -0.28 -1.61
N ILE A 93 -0.02 -1.02 -0.56
CA ILE A 93 -0.98 -0.63 0.49
C ILE A 93 -0.19 -0.52 1.79
N ALA A 94 0.25 0.68 2.11
CA ALA A 94 1.06 0.96 3.28
C ALA A 94 0.74 2.35 3.86
N PRO A 95 0.26 2.43 5.10
CA PRO A 95 -0.07 1.31 5.99
C PRO A 95 -1.36 0.59 5.55
N CYS A 96 -1.42 -0.73 5.74
CA CYS A 96 -2.61 -1.54 5.51
C CYS A 96 -3.24 -1.92 6.86
N THR A 97 -4.48 -1.47 7.10
CA THR A 97 -5.21 -1.76 8.34
C THR A 97 -5.83 -3.15 8.37
N GLY A 98 -6.15 -3.65 9.55
CA GLY A 98 -6.88 -4.91 9.74
C GLY A 98 -8.19 -4.96 8.95
N THR A 99 -8.97 -3.88 8.95
CA THR A 99 -10.20 -3.76 8.15
C THR A 99 -9.93 -3.94 6.65
N THR A 100 -8.90 -3.28 6.12
CA THR A 100 -8.56 -3.41 4.70
C THR A 100 -8.09 -4.83 4.38
N MET A 101 -7.25 -5.45 5.23
CA MET A 101 -6.83 -6.83 5.06
C MET A 101 -7.99 -7.81 5.12
N ALA A 102 -8.96 -7.60 6.02
CA ALA A 102 -10.16 -8.43 6.12
C ALA A 102 -11.02 -8.36 4.85
N LEU A 103 -11.24 -7.16 4.31
CA LEU A 103 -11.95 -6.97 3.04
C LEU A 103 -11.22 -7.65 1.87
N LEU A 104 -9.89 -7.50 1.78
CA LEU A 104 -9.08 -8.16 0.77
C LEU A 104 -9.15 -9.69 0.92
N ALA A 105 -9.04 -10.21 2.14
CA ALA A 105 -9.13 -11.64 2.43
C ALA A 105 -10.52 -12.23 2.12
N ALA A 106 -11.58 -11.46 2.29
CA ALA A 106 -12.94 -11.83 1.90
C ALA A 106 -13.23 -11.63 0.40
N GLY A 107 -12.31 -11.02 -0.36
CA GLY A 107 -12.52 -10.69 -1.78
C GLY A 107 -13.51 -9.55 -2.02
N ILE A 108 -13.76 -8.72 -1.00
CA ILE A 108 -14.71 -7.60 -1.06
C ILE A 108 -13.99 -6.36 -1.59
N SER A 109 -14.50 -5.80 -2.68
CA SER A 109 -13.94 -4.61 -3.37
C SER A 109 -14.83 -3.38 -3.22
N ALA A 110 -15.19 -3.03 -1.97
CA ALA A 110 -16.14 -1.97 -1.63
C ALA A 110 -15.48 -0.60 -1.35
N THR A 111 -14.15 -0.52 -1.37
CA THR A 111 -13.41 0.73 -1.16
C THR A 111 -12.47 1.00 -2.33
N PRO A 112 -11.99 2.24 -2.53
CA PRO A 112 -11.02 2.54 -3.58
C PRO A 112 -9.82 1.61 -3.54
N VAL A 113 -9.25 1.39 -2.35
CA VAL A 113 -8.05 0.55 -2.15
C VAL A 113 -8.33 -0.93 -2.49
N THR A 114 -9.44 -1.48 -2.03
CA THR A 114 -9.78 -2.89 -2.30
C THR A 114 -10.20 -3.13 -3.75
N LEU A 115 -10.81 -2.13 -4.40
CA LEU A 115 -11.10 -2.19 -5.83
C LEU A 115 -9.83 -2.06 -6.66
N ALA A 116 -8.89 -1.19 -6.29
CA ALA A 116 -7.58 -1.10 -6.92
C ALA A 116 -6.83 -2.43 -6.82
N ALA A 117 -6.81 -3.08 -5.65
CA ALA A 117 -6.20 -4.39 -5.48
C ALA A 117 -6.80 -5.44 -6.42
N LYS A 118 -8.14 -5.53 -6.48
CA LYS A 118 -8.84 -6.43 -7.41
C LYS A 118 -8.48 -6.12 -8.87
N SER A 119 -8.43 -4.85 -9.23
CA SER A 119 -8.10 -4.38 -10.58
C SER A 119 -6.67 -4.79 -10.98
N MET A 120 -5.70 -4.64 -10.08
CA MET A 120 -4.30 -5.03 -10.29
C MET A 120 -4.14 -6.55 -10.38
N LEU A 121 -4.73 -7.31 -9.44
CA LEU A 121 -4.66 -8.76 -9.41
C LEU A 121 -5.27 -9.42 -10.65
N ARG A 122 -6.35 -8.85 -11.20
CA ARG A 122 -6.95 -9.31 -12.46
C ARG A 122 -5.97 -9.24 -13.63
N GLY A 123 -5.06 -8.30 -13.62
CA GLY A 123 -3.96 -8.16 -14.58
C GLY A 123 -2.69 -8.93 -14.22
N GLY A 124 -2.74 -9.77 -13.18
CA GLY A 124 -1.57 -10.54 -12.70
C GLY A 124 -0.50 -9.70 -12.00
N ARG A 125 -0.82 -8.45 -11.61
CA ARG A 125 0.12 -7.52 -11.01
C ARG A 125 0.20 -7.68 -9.50
N PRO A 126 1.39 -7.45 -8.92
CA PRO A 126 1.60 -7.60 -7.48
C PRO A 126 0.89 -6.52 -6.66
N VAL A 127 0.42 -6.94 -5.49
CA VAL A 127 -0.07 -6.10 -4.41
C VAL A 127 0.86 -6.28 -3.21
N VAL A 128 1.55 -5.21 -2.83
CA VAL A 128 2.46 -5.19 -1.68
C VAL A 128 1.71 -4.65 -0.46
N ILE A 129 1.75 -5.39 0.64
CA ILE A 129 1.05 -5.05 1.88
C ILE A 129 2.06 -4.67 2.97
N GLY A 130 1.94 -3.45 3.48
CA GLY A 130 2.60 -2.99 4.69
C GLY A 130 1.65 -3.04 5.87
N VAL A 131 1.74 -4.11 6.65
CA VAL A 131 0.84 -4.36 7.79
C VAL A 131 0.97 -3.25 8.84
N SER A 132 -0.15 -2.73 9.31
CA SER A 132 -0.25 -1.87 10.49
C SER A 132 -1.62 -2.05 11.13
N THR A 133 -1.72 -2.96 12.10
CA THR A 133 -2.99 -3.36 12.69
C THR A 133 -2.85 -3.75 14.16
N ASN A 134 -3.89 -3.47 14.95
CA ASN A 134 -4.01 -3.94 16.32
C ASN A 134 -4.61 -5.37 16.42
N ASP A 135 -5.01 -5.95 15.29
CA ASP A 135 -5.66 -7.26 15.18
C ASP A 135 -4.89 -8.15 14.19
N GLY A 136 -3.59 -8.25 14.39
CA GLY A 136 -2.70 -9.00 13.49
C GLY A 136 -2.83 -10.51 13.58
N LEU A 137 -3.37 -11.02 14.68
CA LEU A 137 -3.59 -12.46 14.88
C LEU A 137 -4.94 -12.94 14.33
N SER A 138 -5.76 -12.05 13.76
CA SER A 138 -6.93 -12.44 12.97
C SER A 138 -6.50 -13.23 11.73
N GLY A 139 -7.34 -14.09 11.20
CA GLY A 139 -7.03 -14.94 10.05
C GLY A 139 -6.71 -14.21 8.74
N SER A 140 -6.87 -12.87 8.67
CA SER A 140 -6.71 -12.08 7.45
C SER A 140 -5.29 -12.09 6.90
N VAL A 141 -4.27 -11.95 7.77
CA VAL A 141 -2.85 -12.00 7.36
C VAL A 141 -2.53 -13.37 6.79
N ALA A 142 -2.87 -14.44 7.51
CA ALA A 142 -2.63 -15.83 7.07
C ALA A 142 -3.33 -16.12 5.74
N ALA A 143 -4.58 -15.68 5.57
CA ALA A 143 -5.33 -15.86 4.34
C ALA A 143 -4.68 -15.16 3.14
N LEU A 144 -4.17 -13.94 3.33
CA LEU A 144 -3.52 -13.18 2.25
C LEU A 144 -2.12 -13.71 1.91
N LEU A 145 -1.36 -14.20 2.90
CA LEU A 145 -0.06 -14.86 2.68
C LEU A 145 -0.14 -16.08 1.75
N GLN A 146 -1.28 -16.75 1.69
CA GLN A 146 -1.51 -17.92 0.84
C GLN A 146 -2.02 -17.55 -0.57
N ARG A 147 -2.30 -16.29 -0.85
CA ARG A 147 -2.85 -15.86 -2.13
C ARG A 147 -1.76 -15.41 -3.09
N LYS A 148 -1.91 -15.82 -4.34
CA LYS A 148 -1.02 -15.40 -5.42
C LYS A 148 -1.03 -13.88 -5.61
N ASN A 149 0.15 -13.33 -5.88
CA ASN A 149 0.40 -11.91 -6.17
C ASN A 149 0.18 -10.95 -4.98
N TYR A 150 0.01 -11.46 -3.77
CA TYR A 150 0.16 -10.67 -2.55
C TYR A 150 1.55 -10.88 -1.98
N TYR A 151 2.23 -9.79 -1.64
CA TYR A 151 3.56 -9.75 -1.06
C TYR A 151 3.56 -8.85 0.16
N PHE A 152 4.30 -9.20 1.18
CA PHE A 152 4.30 -8.45 2.43
C PHE A 152 5.65 -7.77 2.65
N ILE A 153 5.60 -6.51 3.05
CA ILE A 153 6.76 -5.87 3.67
C ILE A 153 7.05 -6.65 4.95
N PRO A 154 8.31 -7.05 5.22
CA PRO A 154 8.66 -7.75 6.46
C PRO A 154 8.05 -7.07 7.68
N PHE A 155 7.48 -7.84 8.60
CA PHE A 155 6.73 -7.33 9.73
C PHE A 155 6.95 -8.15 11.00
N GLY A 156 6.71 -7.52 12.14
CA GLY A 156 6.77 -8.15 13.46
C GLY A 156 5.71 -7.57 14.39
N GLN A 157 5.80 -7.88 15.67
CA GLN A 157 4.95 -7.27 16.69
C GLN A 157 5.32 -5.79 16.87
N ASP A 158 4.30 -4.91 16.99
CA ASP A 158 4.51 -3.48 17.25
C ASP A 158 5.06 -3.24 18.67
N ASP A 159 4.41 -3.86 19.66
CA ASP A 159 4.84 -3.88 21.07
C ASP A 159 4.36 -5.19 21.70
N SER A 160 5.27 -6.12 21.86
CA SER A 160 4.95 -7.48 22.33
C SER A 160 4.38 -7.55 23.75
N TYR A 161 4.63 -6.53 24.58
CA TYR A 161 4.15 -6.48 25.96
C TYR A 161 2.84 -5.71 26.11
N LYS A 162 2.74 -4.52 25.49
CA LYS A 162 1.56 -3.66 25.63
C LYS A 162 0.48 -3.94 24.61
N LYS A 163 0.86 -4.48 23.44
CA LYS A 163 -0.02 -4.74 22.31
C LYS A 163 0.29 -6.09 21.66
N PRO A 164 0.14 -7.21 22.38
CA PRO A 164 0.62 -8.52 21.94
C PRO A 164 -0.01 -9.00 20.62
N CYS A 165 -1.17 -8.47 20.23
CA CYS A 165 -1.85 -8.81 18.97
C CYS A 165 -1.56 -7.84 17.83
N SER A 166 -0.82 -6.74 18.08
CA SER A 166 -0.54 -5.73 17.07
C SER A 166 0.65 -6.12 16.21
N LEU A 167 0.50 -5.98 14.89
CA LEU A 167 1.57 -6.19 13.91
C LEU A 167 1.87 -4.89 13.16
N LYS A 168 3.14 -4.68 12.87
CA LYS A 168 3.63 -3.54 12.13
C LYS A 168 4.75 -3.94 11.16
N ALA A 169 4.67 -3.46 9.94
CA ALA A 169 5.72 -3.63 8.94
C ALA A 169 6.92 -2.72 9.22
N ASP A 170 8.10 -3.20 8.88
CA ASP A 170 9.27 -2.34 8.72
C ASP A 170 9.21 -1.63 7.36
N PHE A 171 8.60 -0.45 7.33
CA PHE A 171 8.40 0.30 6.10
C PHE A 171 9.72 0.70 5.39
N THR A 172 10.87 0.62 6.06
CA THR A 172 12.17 0.90 5.43
C THR A 172 12.51 -0.12 4.34
N GLN A 173 11.94 -1.34 4.43
CA GLN A 173 12.11 -2.42 3.46
C GLN A 173 11.12 -2.38 2.29
N LEU A 174 10.29 -1.33 2.21
CA LEU A 174 9.27 -1.20 1.17
C LEU A 174 9.86 -1.19 -0.25
N PRO A 175 10.90 -0.42 -0.58
CA PRO A 175 11.45 -0.42 -1.93
C PRO A 175 11.97 -1.80 -2.36
N ASP A 176 12.67 -2.49 -1.47
CA ASP A 176 13.22 -3.82 -1.75
C ASP A 176 12.11 -4.87 -1.90
N THR A 177 11.04 -4.75 -1.08
CA THR A 177 9.84 -5.59 -1.20
C THR A 177 9.13 -5.37 -2.53
N LEU A 178 8.98 -4.12 -2.97
CA LEU A 178 8.37 -3.80 -4.26
C LEU A 178 9.15 -4.40 -5.43
N GLU A 179 10.47 -4.27 -5.42
CA GLU A 179 11.33 -4.86 -6.46
C GLU A 179 11.27 -6.40 -6.45
N ALA A 180 11.24 -7.03 -5.28
CA ALA A 180 11.06 -8.47 -5.16
C ALA A 180 9.70 -8.92 -5.67
N ALA A 181 8.62 -8.22 -5.31
CA ALA A 181 7.25 -8.50 -5.72
C ALA A 181 7.08 -8.44 -7.26
N LEU A 182 7.73 -7.50 -7.93
CA LEU A 182 7.72 -7.40 -9.40
C LEU A 182 8.37 -8.61 -10.07
N ARG A 183 9.30 -9.27 -9.39
CA ARG A 183 9.90 -10.54 -9.85
C ARG A 183 9.12 -11.78 -9.40
N GLY A 184 7.98 -11.59 -8.71
CA GLY A 184 7.17 -12.69 -8.20
C GLY A 184 7.73 -13.36 -6.94
N VAL A 185 8.59 -12.66 -6.18
CA VAL A 185 9.28 -13.21 -5.00
C VAL A 185 8.90 -12.44 -3.74
N GLN A 186 8.61 -13.17 -2.65
CA GLN A 186 8.45 -12.58 -1.32
C GLN A 186 9.82 -12.26 -0.72
N LEU A 187 10.03 -11.01 -0.31
CA LEU A 187 11.25 -10.62 0.42
C LEU A 187 11.36 -11.37 1.75
N GLN A 188 12.54 -11.88 2.05
CA GLN A 188 12.84 -12.65 3.27
C GLN A 188 13.90 -11.94 4.14
N PRO A 189 13.85 -12.13 5.47
CA PRO A 189 12.82 -12.83 6.24
C PRO A 189 11.52 -12.05 6.26
N ILE A 190 10.36 -12.73 6.19
CA ILE A 190 9.04 -12.08 6.23
C ILE A 190 8.65 -11.69 7.67
N LEU A 191 9.09 -12.47 8.68
CA LEU A 191 8.89 -12.20 10.09
C LEU A 191 10.16 -11.65 10.71
N LEU A 192 10.03 -10.56 11.47
CA LEU A 192 11.11 -9.84 12.17
C LEU A 192 11.07 -10.09 13.66
#